data_6f27fee9bcb4b6c2cbed289db70010dc
#
_entry.id   6f27fee9bcb4b6c2cbed289db70010dc
#
_cell.length_a   1.000
_cell.length_b   1.000
_cell.length_c   1.000
_cell.angle_alpha   90.00
_cell.angle_beta   90.00
_cell.angle_gamma   90.00
#
_symmetry.space_group_name_H-M   'P 1'
#
loop_
_entity.id
_entity.type
_entity.pdbx_description
1 polymer ?
#
loop_
_entity_poly.entity_id
_entity_poly.type
_entity_poly.pdbx_seq_one_letter_code
_entity_poly.pdbx_strand_id
1 'polypeptide(L)'
;MKKIKVYPVILSGGSGTRLWPWSRKNYPKQYLNIIGENTLSKTLSRISSIKGNFFLMQNPIVVTNEDQRFLALDNSITYIKNTKIILEPTGKNTAPSLYLASLYAKDMNKTDEDSVLIVLSADHWIKNESYFNKSIINSIKLALLDKVVIMGVLPVNPNTGYGYIEMAEKKREGRINYNKVLAFHEKPSIKKAKKYLEEGNYLWNAGIFSLKNEIWLNLFNKFEKSNAELINNSWKKKIFDNHFARPNKNDFDKVKPNSIDYAVIEKIQNCKYELAVLSLKCGWSDLGTWGAIKEINHLDKHNNYIKGEVVSIDNVNSHIMSLDKKMIGAMGLKDIVVISTNDAILVANNSKLDDLKILLKGIGKKNKSLLNDHRKVFRPWGWYDELDSGDKFKTKRIHVKPKSSLSLQSHMFRSEHWVVIKGKATIFLDNKKFILKENESTFIPKKSKHRLVNNENKMLEIIEVQTGNNLSESDIKRFDDVYGRKSK
;
A
#
# COMPACT_ATOMS: atom_id res chain seq x y z
N MET A 1 -31.94 -17.97 -9.79
CA MET A 1 -31.65 -17.10 -8.63
C MET A 1 -30.77 -15.94 -9.06
N LYS A 2 -31.10 -14.72 -8.71
CA LYS A 2 -30.26 -13.55 -8.95
C LYS A 2 -29.00 -13.65 -8.10
N LYS A 3 -27.81 -13.44 -8.74
CA LYS A 3 -26.55 -13.55 -8.01
C LYS A 3 -26.30 -12.31 -7.17
N ILE A 4 -25.90 -12.48 -5.92
CA ILE A 4 -25.51 -11.40 -5.00
C ILE A 4 -24.24 -10.72 -5.52
N LYS A 5 -24.19 -9.39 -5.48
CA LYS A 5 -22.98 -8.62 -5.78
C LYS A 5 -22.01 -8.66 -4.59
N VAL A 6 -20.76 -8.96 -4.88
CA VAL A 6 -19.69 -8.99 -3.87
C VAL A 6 -18.62 -7.98 -4.25
N TYR A 7 -18.36 -7.01 -3.40
CA TYR A 7 -17.37 -5.96 -3.61
C TYR A 7 -16.12 -6.22 -2.78
N PRO A 8 -14.98 -6.58 -3.41
CA PRO A 8 -13.69 -6.55 -2.74
C PRO A 8 -13.30 -5.11 -2.40
N VAL A 9 -12.97 -4.85 -1.15
CA VAL A 9 -12.47 -3.56 -0.66
C VAL A 9 -11.03 -3.75 -0.24
N ILE A 10 -10.11 -3.06 -0.92
CA ILE A 10 -8.67 -3.15 -0.69
C ILE A 10 -8.21 -1.89 0.03
N LEU A 11 -7.86 -2.02 1.31
CA LEU A 11 -7.35 -0.92 2.13
C LEU A 11 -5.83 -0.79 1.92
N SER A 12 -5.40 0.33 1.33
CA SER A 12 -4.03 0.59 0.90
C SER A 12 -3.46 1.90 1.48
N GLY A 13 -3.74 2.18 2.77
CA GLY A 13 -3.41 3.46 3.41
C GLY A 13 -2.16 3.46 4.32
N GLY A 14 -1.53 2.33 4.57
CA GLY A 14 -0.41 2.20 5.50
C GLY A 14 0.90 2.83 4.99
N SER A 15 1.71 3.42 5.87
CA SER A 15 3.02 3.98 5.52
C SER A 15 4.16 2.96 5.46
N GLY A 16 3.99 1.77 6.06
CA GLY A 16 4.92 0.64 5.98
C GLY A 16 6.36 0.89 6.43
N THR A 17 6.62 1.89 7.27
CA THR A 17 7.97 2.38 7.63
C THR A 17 8.86 1.37 8.36
N ARG A 18 8.31 0.27 8.87
CA ARG A 18 9.08 -0.80 9.55
C ARG A 18 10.04 -1.56 8.64
N LEU A 19 9.89 -1.45 7.33
CA LEU A 19 10.79 -2.05 6.33
C LEU A 19 11.79 -1.05 5.76
N TRP A 20 12.04 0.07 6.47
CA TRP A 20 13.14 0.96 6.10
C TRP A 20 14.47 0.19 6.09
N PRO A 21 15.37 0.39 5.11
CA PRO A 21 15.39 1.40 4.05
C PRO A 21 14.64 1.00 2.75
N TRP A 22 14.00 -0.16 2.66
CA TRP A 22 13.26 -0.57 1.46
C TRP A 22 11.91 0.14 1.32
N SER A 23 11.19 0.40 2.41
CA SER A 23 9.98 1.23 2.41
C SER A 23 10.29 2.68 2.76
N ARG A 24 9.49 3.61 2.22
CA ARG A 24 9.50 5.03 2.52
C ARG A 24 8.05 5.51 2.72
N LYS A 25 7.85 6.68 3.32
CA LYS A 25 6.52 7.27 3.48
C LYS A 25 5.76 7.36 2.15
N ASN A 26 6.46 7.81 1.09
CA ASN A 26 5.88 7.98 -0.24
C ASN A 26 6.05 6.75 -1.16
N TYR A 27 6.68 5.69 -0.68
CA TYR A 27 6.78 4.39 -1.34
C TYR A 27 6.62 3.27 -0.31
N PRO A 28 5.38 3.09 0.22
CA PRO A 28 5.13 2.15 1.30
C PRO A 28 5.13 0.69 0.85
N LYS A 29 5.07 -0.20 1.83
CA LYS A 29 5.28 -1.65 1.74
C LYS A 29 4.46 -2.31 0.62
N GLN A 30 3.20 -1.94 0.43
CA GLN A 30 2.30 -2.55 -0.54
C GLN A 30 2.74 -2.38 -2.00
N TYR A 31 3.68 -1.48 -2.27
CA TYR A 31 4.27 -1.28 -3.61
C TYR A 31 5.66 -1.90 -3.76
N LEU A 32 6.22 -2.48 -2.70
CA LEU A 32 7.52 -3.16 -2.76
C LEU A 32 7.40 -4.51 -3.46
N ASN A 33 8.37 -4.81 -4.31
CA ASN A 33 8.50 -6.12 -4.95
C ASN A 33 9.18 -7.12 -4.01
N ILE A 34 8.43 -7.60 -3.00
CA ILE A 34 8.97 -8.49 -1.97
C ILE A 34 9.14 -9.92 -2.51
N ILE A 35 8.17 -10.39 -3.30
CA ILE A 35 8.02 -11.78 -3.74
C ILE A 35 7.86 -11.91 -5.27
N GLY A 36 8.65 -11.17 -6.04
CA GLY A 36 8.58 -11.15 -7.50
C GLY A 36 7.59 -10.12 -8.06
N GLU A 37 6.59 -9.72 -7.26
CA GLU A 37 5.59 -8.70 -7.60
C GLU A 37 5.21 -7.93 -6.31
N ASN A 38 4.57 -6.78 -6.43
CA ASN A 38 4.11 -6.03 -5.26
C ASN A 38 2.83 -6.65 -4.67
N THR A 39 2.63 -6.48 -3.37
CA THR A 39 1.54 -7.15 -2.65
C THR A 39 0.16 -6.60 -3.00
N LEU A 40 0.03 -5.33 -3.42
CA LEU A 40 -1.24 -4.76 -3.90
C LEU A 40 -1.71 -5.47 -5.18
N SER A 41 -0.84 -5.56 -6.21
CA SER A 41 -1.17 -6.27 -7.46
C SER A 41 -1.50 -7.74 -7.20
N LYS A 42 -0.73 -8.39 -6.31
CA LYS A 42 -0.98 -9.79 -5.91
C LYS A 42 -2.33 -9.97 -5.23
N THR A 43 -2.71 -9.05 -4.34
CA THR A 43 -4.02 -9.09 -3.65
C THR A 43 -5.16 -8.87 -4.64
N LEU A 44 -5.02 -7.91 -5.55
CA LEU A 44 -6.00 -7.63 -6.60
C LEU A 44 -6.17 -8.83 -7.55
N SER A 45 -5.08 -9.42 -8.04
CA SER A 45 -5.09 -10.61 -8.89
C SER A 45 -5.81 -11.76 -8.21
N ARG A 46 -5.43 -12.07 -6.97
CA ARG A 46 -5.99 -13.16 -6.18
C ARG A 46 -7.49 -13.02 -5.98
N ILE A 47 -7.97 -11.86 -5.52
CA ILE A 47 -9.39 -11.66 -5.24
C ILE A 47 -10.24 -11.63 -6.51
N SER A 48 -9.72 -11.06 -7.60
CA SER A 48 -10.41 -10.98 -8.89
C SER A 48 -10.55 -12.34 -9.58
N SER A 49 -9.73 -13.32 -9.22
CA SER A 49 -9.79 -14.69 -9.77
C SER A 49 -10.92 -15.53 -9.15
N ILE A 50 -11.50 -15.12 -8.03
CA ILE A 50 -12.51 -15.91 -7.29
C ILE A 50 -13.85 -15.87 -8.01
N LYS A 51 -14.38 -17.06 -8.30
CA LYS A 51 -15.69 -17.25 -8.96
C LYS A 51 -16.61 -18.07 -8.08
N GLY A 52 -17.91 -17.82 -8.20
CA GLY A 52 -18.94 -18.60 -7.51
C GLY A 52 -20.25 -18.61 -8.25
N ASN A 53 -21.06 -19.67 -8.04
CA ASN A 53 -22.33 -19.83 -8.72
C ASN A 53 -23.45 -18.96 -8.13
N PHE A 54 -23.34 -18.57 -6.86
CA PHE A 54 -24.36 -17.83 -6.11
C PHE A 54 -24.05 -16.34 -5.93
N PHE A 55 -22.86 -15.87 -6.36
CA PHE A 55 -22.47 -14.47 -6.30
C PHE A 55 -21.80 -13.99 -7.59
N LEU A 56 -21.76 -12.68 -7.77
CA LEU A 56 -21.03 -11.99 -8.82
C LEU A 56 -19.95 -11.09 -8.20
N MET A 57 -18.68 -11.49 -8.36
CA MET A 57 -17.56 -10.66 -7.92
C MET A 57 -17.50 -9.40 -8.76
N GLN A 58 -17.56 -8.25 -8.11
CA GLN A 58 -17.40 -6.94 -8.73
C GLN A 58 -15.92 -6.56 -8.84
N ASN A 59 -15.62 -5.54 -9.63
CA ASN A 59 -14.27 -4.98 -9.65
C ASN A 59 -13.89 -4.43 -8.27
N PRO A 60 -12.63 -4.60 -7.84
CA PRO A 60 -12.19 -4.15 -6.52
C PRO A 60 -12.34 -2.64 -6.31
N ILE A 61 -12.71 -2.23 -5.11
CA ILE A 61 -12.69 -0.85 -4.62
C ILE A 61 -11.38 -0.66 -3.85
N VAL A 62 -10.47 0.13 -4.39
CA VAL A 62 -9.20 0.45 -3.73
C VAL A 62 -9.35 1.78 -2.98
N VAL A 63 -8.98 1.79 -1.69
CA VAL A 63 -8.94 3.01 -0.87
C VAL A 63 -7.49 3.30 -0.50
N THR A 64 -7.01 4.51 -0.80
CA THR A 64 -5.64 4.94 -0.51
C THR A 64 -5.58 6.45 -0.23
N ASN A 65 -4.41 6.95 0.13
CA ASN A 65 -4.18 8.38 0.35
C ASN A 65 -3.91 9.14 -0.96
N GLU A 66 -4.26 10.43 -1.00
CA GLU A 66 -3.99 11.30 -2.16
C GLU A 66 -2.51 11.27 -2.61
N ASP A 67 -1.56 11.20 -1.68
CA ASP A 67 -0.12 11.17 -2.00
C ASP A 67 0.31 9.90 -2.75
N GLN A 68 -0.43 8.79 -2.57
CA GLN A 68 -0.13 7.49 -3.18
C GLN A 68 -0.95 7.20 -4.45
N ARG A 69 -1.80 8.13 -4.90
CA ARG A 69 -2.79 7.89 -5.97
C ARG A 69 -2.22 7.29 -7.25
N PHE A 70 -1.05 7.74 -7.69
CA PHE A 70 -0.45 7.26 -8.94
C PHE A 70 0.19 5.89 -8.79
N LEU A 71 0.80 5.60 -7.64
CA LEU A 71 1.29 4.26 -7.32
C LEU A 71 0.13 3.25 -7.27
N ALA A 72 -0.97 3.63 -6.61
CA ALA A 72 -2.17 2.80 -6.55
C ALA A 72 -2.75 2.58 -7.95
N LEU A 73 -2.86 3.63 -8.77
CA LEU A 73 -3.38 3.53 -10.14
C LEU A 73 -2.51 2.61 -11.00
N ASP A 74 -1.21 2.83 -11.05
CA ASP A 74 -0.27 2.04 -11.87
C ASP A 74 -0.33 0.54 -11.53
N ASN A 75 -0.57 0.20 -10.26
CA ASN A 75 -0.60 -1.18 -9.78
C ASN A 75 -2.01 -1.82 -9.75
N SER A 76 -3.06 -1.05 -10.04
CA SER A 76 -4.44 -1.56 -9.98
C SER A 76 -5.25 -1.37 -11.26
N ILE A 77 -4.78 -0.58 -12.23
CA ILE A 77 -5.55 -0.17 -13.42
C ILE A 77 -6.17 -1.34 -14.20
N THR A 78 -5.48 -2.48 -14.27
CA THR A 78 -5.96 -3.67 -14.97
C THR A 78 -7.14 -4.35 -14.27
N TYR A 79 -7.33 -4.10 -12.97
CA TYR A 79 -8.34 -4.76 -12.13
C TYR A 79 -9.56 -3.86 -11.84
N ILE A 80 -9.43 -2.52 -12.02
CA ILE A 80 -10.45 -1.55 -11.63
C ILE A 80 -11.25 -0.94 -12.81
N LYS A 81 -11.43 -1.67 -13.89
CA LYS A 81 -12.00 -1.16 -15.17
C LYS A 81 -13.24 -0.27 -15.01
N ASN A 82 -14.17 -0.63 -14.11
CA ASN A 82 -15.44 0.06 -13.89
C ASN A 82 -15.58 0.66 -12.48
N THR A 83 -14.48 0.71 -11.73
CA THR A 83 -14.44 1.33 -10.40
C THR A 83 -13.41 2.45 -10.38
N LYS A 84 -13.49 3.30 -9.36
CA LYS A 84 -12.51 4.37 -9.14
C LYS A 84 -11.77 4.12 -7.84
N ILE A 85 -10.53 4.55 -7.78
CA ILE A 85 -9.75 4.54 -6.53
C ILE A 85 -10.28 5.67 -5.64
N ILE A 86 -10.67 5.34 -4.42
CA ILE A 86 -11.07 6.33 -3.42
C ILE A 86 -9.81 6.92 -2.80
N LEU A 87 -9.70 8.25 -2.83
CA LEU A 87 -8.56 8.98 -2.30
C LEU A 87 -8.93 9.69 -1.01
N GLU A 88 -8.46 9.19 0.11
CA GLU A 88 -8.56 9.88 1.38
C GLU A 88 -7.71 11.16 1.36
N PRO A 89 -8.27 12.33 1.67
CA PRO A 89 -7.50 13.58 1.76
C PRO A 89 -6.41 13.51 2.84
N THR A 90 -6.72 12.81 3.95
CA THR A 90 -5.81 12.49 5.06
C THR A 90 -6.11 11.11 5.59
N GLY A 91 -5.09 10.35 5.97
CA GLY A 91 -5.29 8.99 6.53
C GLY A 91 -6.02 9.03 7.88
N LYS A 92 -7.15 8.32 7.97
CA LYS A 92 -8.00 8.25 9.17
C LYS A 92 -8.13 6.84 9.75
N ASN A 93 -7.17 5.95 9.42
CA ASN A 93 -7.19 4.53 9.78
C ASN A 93 -8.30 3.76 9.04
N THR A 94 -8.52 2.50 9.36
CA THR A 94 -9.26 1.54 8.52
C THR A 94 -10.78 1.70 8.56
N ALA A 95 -11.37 2.14 9.67
CA ALA A 95 -12.84 2.23 9.78
C ALA A 95 -13.45 3.32 8.89
N PRO A 96 -12.96 4.58 8.87
CA PRO A 96 -13.41 5.59 7.92
C PRO A 96 -13.17 5.21 6.46
N SER A 97 -12.05 4.55 6.16
CA SER A 97 -11.73 4.06 4.81
C SER A 97 -12.77 3.03 4.33
N LEU A 98 -13.13 2.08 5.20
CA LEU A 98 -14.16 1.08 4.89
C LEU A 98 -15.54 1.74 4.74
N TYR A 99 -15.86 2.75 5.55
CA TYR A 99 -17.14 3.45 5.43
C TYR A 99 -17.25 4.21 4.10
N LEU A 100 -16.19 4.84 3.63
CA LEU A 100 -16.13 5.45 2.29
C LEU A 100 -16.34 4.40 1.17
N ALA A 101 -15.67 3.25 1.28
CA ALA A 101 -15.82 2.15 0.32
C ALA A 101 -17.25 1.61 0.30
N SER A 102 -17.87 1.55 1.47
CA SER A 102 -19.25 1.12 1.67
C SER A 102 -20.26 2.06 1.00
N LEU A 103 -20.07 3.37 1.14
CA LEU A 103 -20.87 4.38 0.45
C LEU A 103 -20.69 4.30 -1.08
N TYR A 104 -19.45 4.08 -1.53
CA TYR A 104 -19.17 3.89 -2.95
C TYR A 104 -19.82 2.61 -3.50
N ALA A 105 -19.74 1.50 -2.78
CA ALA A 105 -20.41 0.26 -3.15
C ALA A 105 -21.93 0.45 -3.23
N LYS A 106 -22.52 1.21 -2.32
CA LYS A 106 -23.94 1.56 -2.35
C LYS A 106 -24.30 2.39 -3.58
N ASP A 107 -23.51 3.41 -3.93
CA ASP A 107 -23.70 4.23 -5.14
C ASP A 107 -23.60 3.38 -6.42
N MET A 108 -22.70 2.39 -6.46
CA MET A 108 -22.52 1.47 -7.59
C MET A 108 -23.63 0.41 -7.69
N ASN A 109 -24.23 0.07 -6.56
CA ASN A 109 -25.29 -0.94 -6.50
C ASN A 109 -26.66 -0.34 -6.75
N LYS A 110 -26.94 0.13 -7.97
CA LYS A 110 -28.17 0.82 -8.39
C LYS A 110 -29.50 0.11 -8.07
N THR A 111 -29.46 -1.01 -7.36
CA THR A 111 -30.63 -1.80 -6.91
C THR A 111 -30.71 -1.70 -5.39
N ASP A 112 -31.91 -1.79 -4.84
CA ASP A 112 -32.14 -1.83 -3.36
C ASP A 112 -31.68 -3.16 -2.73
N GLU A 113 -31.05 -4.05 -3.52
CA GLU A 113 -30.51 -5.32 -3.05
C GLU A 113 -29.22 -5.12 -2.28
N ASP A 114 -29.11 -5.81 -1.18
CA ASP A 114 -27.91 -5.81 -0.35
C ASP A 114 -26.72 -6.46 -1.10
N SER A 115 -25.54 -6.09 -0.70
CA SER A 115 -24.29 -6.60 -1.25
C SER A 115 -23.35 -7.02 -0.11
N VAL A 116 -22.39 -7.90 -0.43
CA VAL A 116 -21.37 -8.33 0.51
C VAL A 116 -20.07 -7.60 0.23
N LEU A 117 -19.44 -7.07 1.28
CA LEU A 117 -18.09 -6.55 1.24
C LEU A 117 -17.10 -7.63 1.67
N ILE A 118 -15.98 -7.73 0.96
CA ILE A 118 -14.80 -8.48 1.39
C ILE A 118 -13.69 -7.47 1.60
N VAL A 119 -13.30 -7.27 2.84
CA VAL A 119 -12.30 -6.28 3.24
C VAL A 119 -10.95 -6.95 3.36
N LEU A 120 -9.96 -6.41 2.66
CA LEU A 120 -8.61 -6.95 2.56
C LEU A 120 -7.59 -5.84 2.76
N SER A 121 -6.47 -6.15 3.40
CA SER A 121 -5.30 -5.29 3.37
C SER A 121 -4.51 -5.48 2.07
N ALA A 122 -3.96 -4.39 1.53
CA ALA A 122 -3.18 -4.39 0.29
C ALA A 122 -1.81 -5.08 0.42
N ASP A 123 -1.37 -5.38 1.63
CA ASP A 123 0.02 -5.68 1.96
C ASP A 123 0.25 -7.06 2.58
N HIS A 124 -0.76 -7.93 2.54
CA HIS A 124 -0.68 -9.30 3.08
C HIS A 124 -0.15 -10.30 2.06
N TRP A 125 0.68 -11.21 2.55
CA TRP A 125 1.15 -12.38 1.81
C TRP A 125 0.31 -13.61 2.14
N ILE A 126 0.03 -14.43 1.13
CA ILE A 126 -0.70 -15.69 1.22
C ILE A 126 0.07 -16.76 0.44
N LYS A 127 0.44 -17.85 1.10
CA LYS A 127 1.17 -18.96 0.50
C LYS A 127 0.26 -19.85 -0.35
N ASN A 128 -0.88 -20.24 0.20
CA ASN A 128 -1.84 -21.15 -0.45
C ASN A 128 -3.09 -20.40 -0.90
N GLU A 129 -3.09 -19.94 -2.13
CA GLU A 129 -4.21 -19.17 -2.71
C GLU A 129 -5.48 -20.01 -2.89
N SER A 130 -5.36 -21.31 -3.17
CA SER A 130 -6.53 -22.18 -3.33
C SER A 130 -7.31 -22.31 -2.00
N TYR A 131 -6.58 -22.51 -0.91
CA TYR A 131 -7.21 -22.55 0.42
C TYR A 131 -7.80 -21.20 0.81
N PHE A 132 -7.09 -20.11 0.52
CA PHE A 132 -7.57 -18.74 0.73
C PHE A 132 -8.89 -18.51 -0.03
N ASN A 133 -8.94 -18.84 -1.32
CA ASN A 133 -10.13 -18.66 -2.16
C ASN A 133 -11.34 -19.43 -1.60
N LYS A 134 -11.14 -20.67 -1.14
CA LYS A 134 -12.17 -21.46 -0.48
C LYS A 134 -12.66 -20.79 0.80
N SER A 135 -11.76 -20.21 1.60
CA SER A 135 -12.10 -19.51 2.84
C SER A 135 -12.91 -18.24 2.55
N ILE A 136 -12.56 -17.47 1.52
CA ILE A 136 -13.34 -16.32 1.04
C ILE A 136 -14.75 -16.74 0.62
N ILE A 137 -14.89 -17.80 -0.18
CA ILE A 137 -16.21 -18.29 -0.60
C ILE A 137 -17.06 -18.69 0.62
N ASN A 138 -16.47 -19.34 1.62
CA ASN A 138 -17.16 -19.71 2.86
C ASN A 138 -17.55 -18.46 3.67
N SER A 139 -16.69 -17.45 3.75
CA SER A 139 -17.00 -16.20 4.45
C SER A 139 -18.16 -15.43 3.80
N ILE A 140 -18.26 -15.44 2.46
CA ILE A 140 -19.40 -14.85 1.74
C ILE A 140 -20.70 -15.56 2.14
N LYS A 141 -20.70 -16.91 2.19
CA LYS A 141 -21.88 -17.68 2.60
C LYS A 141 -22.34 -17.34 3.99
N LEU A 142 -21.42 -17.22 4.96
CA LEU A 142 -21.76 -16.83 6.32
C LEU A 142 -22.24 -15.37 6.41
N ALA A 143 -21.64 -14.46 5.63
CA ALA A 143 -22.07 -13.06 5.57
C ALA A 143 -23.51 -12.93 5.04
N LEU A 144 -23.93 -13.77 4.10
CA LEU A 144 -25.31 -13.82 3.58
C LEU A 144 -26.33 -14.20 4.67
N LEU A 145 -25.90 -14.86 5.74
CA LEU A 145 -26.68 -15.19 6.93
C LEU A 145 -26.57 -14.11 8.03
N ASP A 146 -26.36 -12.87 7.65
CA ASP A 146 -26.25 -11.69 8.53
C ASP A 146 -25.12 -11.76 9.58
N LYS A 147 -24.11 -12.62 9.34
CA LYS A 147 -22.94 -12.69 10.22
C LYS A 147 -21.88 -11.69 9.80
N VAL A 148 -21.19 -11.11 10.78
CA VAL A 148 -19.92 -10.42 10.56
C VAL A 148 -18.82 -11.45 10.70
N VAL A 149 -18.10 -11.72 9.60
CA VAL A 149 -17.10 -12.79 9.54
C VAL A 149 -15.71 -12.17 9.55
N ILE A 150 -14.88 -12.62 10.50
CA ILE A 150 -13.44 -12.29 10.53
C ILE A 150 -12.62 -13.55 10.24
N MET A 151 -11.43 -13.37 9.67
CA MET A 151 -10.50 -14.48 9.44
C MET A 151 -9.38 -14.46 10.46
N GLY A 152 -9.14 -15.61 11.09
CA GLY A 152 -8.12 -15.76 12.11
C GLY A 152 -7.06 -16.77 11.73
N VAL A 153 -5.82 -16.51 12.10
CA VAL A 153 -4.65 -17.36 11.88
C VAL A 153 -4.16 -17.92 13.19
N LEU A 154 -3.75 -19.20 13.20
CA LEU A 154 -3.25 -19.84 14.40
C LEU A 154 -1.97 -19.14 14.89
N PRO A 155 -1.90 -18.67 16.15
CA PRO A 155 -0.71 -18.07 16.72
C PRO A 155 0.42 -19.09 16.81
N VAL A 156 1.62 -18.69 16.40
CA VAL A 156 2.85 -19.51 16.49
C VAL A 156 3.88 -18.94 17.46
N ASN A 157 3.67 -17.70 17.90
CA ASN A 157 4.50 -17.01 18.89
C ASN A 157 3.67 -15.93 19.61
N PRO A 158 4.12 -15.37 20.75
CA PRO A 158 3.38 -14.36 21.50
C PRO A 158 3.57 -12.95 20.90
N ASN A 159 3.08 -12.72 19.69
CA ASN A 159 3.22 -11.45 18.96
C ASN A 159 2.31 -10.36 19.54
N THR A 160 2.89 -9.24 19.98
CA THR A 160 2.16 -8.09 20.54
C THR A 160 1.69 -7.09 19.47
N GLY A 161 2.04 -7.30 18.22
CA GLY A 161 1.66 -6.44 17.08
C GLY A 161 0.31 -6.78 16.47
N TYR A 162 -0.29 -7.92 16.83
CA TYR A 162 -1.56 -8.43 16.29
C TYR A 162 -2.71 -8.33 17.30
N GLY A 163 -3.93 -8.26 16.79
CA GLY A 163 -5.13 -8.53 17.55
C GLY A 163 -5.32 -10.04 17.75
N TYR A 164 -5.88 -10.43 18.89
CA TYR A 164 -6.21 -11.81 19.26
C TYR A 164 -7.71 -11.98 19.32
N ILE A 165 -8.20 -13.04 18.69
CA ILE A 165 -9.62 -13.41 18.63
C ILE A 165 -9.82 -14.62 19.55
N GLU A 166 -10.54 -14.45 20.64
CA GLU A 166 -10.92 -15.54 21.52
C GLU A 166 -12.10 -16.30 20.92
N MET A 167 -11.91 -17.59 20.71
CA MET A 167 -12.92 -18.48 20.14
C MET A 167 -13.83 -19.05 21.23
N ALA A 168 -15.14 -18.93 21.03
CA ALA A 168 -16.15 -19.68 21.78
C ALA A 168 -16.42 -21.04 21.10
N GLU A 169 -17.61 -21.54 21.29
CA GLU A 169 -18.07 -22.79 20.72
C GLU A 169 -17.89 -22.91 19.21
N LYS A 170 -17.54 -24.10 18.75
CA LYS A 170 -17.53 -24.44 17.34
C LYS A 170 -18.97 -24.62 16.84
N LYS A 171 -19.25 -23.93 15.73
CA LYS A 171 -20.53 -23.99 15.02
C LYS A 171 -20.34 -24.55 13.61
N ARG A 172 -21.46 -24.99 13.03
CA ARG A 172 -21.49 -25.52 11.67
C ARG A 172 -22.69 -24.94 10.91
N GLU A 173 -22.41 -24.48 9.69
CA GLU A 173 -23.43 -24.05 8.74
C GLU A 173 -23.26 -24.83 7.44
N GLY A 174 -24.15 -25.77 7.15
CA GLY A 174 -23.98 -26.73 6.07
C GLY A 174 -22.66 -27.50 6.17
N ARG A 175 -21.72 -27.24 5.25
CA ARG A 175 -20.35 -27.82 5.25
C ARG A 175 -19.28 -26.88 5.82
N ILE A 176 -19.66 -25.71 6.35
CA ILE A 176 -18.74 -24.70 6.86
C ILE A 176 -18.65 -24.84 8.38
N ASN A 177 -17.43 -25.11 8.88
CA ASN A 177 -17.13 -25.03 10.30
C ASN A 177 -16.57 -23.64 10.60
N TYR A 178 -17.06 -23.01 11.66
CA TYR A 178 -16.58 -21.72 12.16
C TYR A 178 -16.73 -21.69 13.69
N ASN A 179 -16.12 -20.70 14.34
CA ASN A 179 -16.35 -20.47 15.76
C ASN A 179 -17.08 -19.14 15.95
N LYS A 180 -17.96 -19.06 16.95
CA LYS A 180 -18.42 -17.79 17.47
C LYS A 180 -17.25 -17.09 18.16
N VAL A 181 -17.16 -15.77 18.06
CA VAL A 181 -16.14 -14.98 18.77
C VAL A 181 -16.63 -14.66 20.17
N LEU A 182 -15.83 -14.99 21.17
CA LEU A 182 -16.10 -14.67 22.57
C LEU A 182 -15.59 -13.29 22.93
N ALA A 183 -14.36 -12.96 22.54
CA ALA A 183 -13.74 -11.66 22.78
C ALA A 183 -12.73 -11.32 21.69
N PHE A 184 -12.45 -10.02 21.55
CA PHE A 184 -11.40 -9.50 20.69
C PHE A 184 -10.43 -8.64 21.52
N HIS A 185 -9.14 -8.83 21.35
CA HIS A 185 -8.10 -8.17 22.14
C HIS A 185 -7.04 -7.58 21.23
N GLU A 186 -7.09 -6.28 20.96
CA GLU A 186 -6.14 -5.60 20.09
C GLU A 186 -4.82 -5.35 20.83
N LYS A 187 -3.72 -5.81 20.22
CA LYS A 187 -2.33 -5.58 20.65
C LYS A 187 -2.08 -5.77 22.15
N PRO A 188 -2.23 -7.00 22.67
CA PRO A 188 -2.08 -7.29 24.09
C PRO A 188 -0.63 -7.08 24.56
N SER A 189 -0.43 -6.96 25.86
CA SER A 189 0.91 -7.02 26.45
C SER A 189 1.53 -8.40 26.24
N ILE A 190 2.88 -8.47 26.26
CA ILE A 190 3.61 -9.74 26.07
C ILE A 190 3.17 -10.84 27.06
N LYS A 191 2.85 -10.47 28.31
CA LYS A 191 2.35 -11.39 29.33
C LYS A 191 0.99 -11.99 28.89
N LYS A 192 0.08 -11.16 28.39
CA LYS A 192 -1.22 -11.63 27.89
C LYS A 192 -1.06 -12.46 26.62
N ALA A 193 -0.19 -12.05 25.69
CA ALA A 193 0.04 -12.80 24.46
C ALA A 193 0.60 -14.21 24.71
N LYS A 194 1.50 -14.38 25.69
CA LYS A 194 1.98 -15.69 26.12
C LYS A 194 0.84 -16.55 26.67
N LYS A 195 0.01 -15.99 27.56
CA LYS A 195 -1.15 -16.67 28.13
C LYS A 195 -2.12 -17.13 27.04
N TYR A 196 -2.44 -16.30 26.06
CA TYR A 196 -3.33 -16.66 24.94
C TYR A 196 -2.78 -17.80 24.07
N LEU A 197 -1.47 -17.85 23.92
CA LEU A 197 -0.82 -18.94 23.19
C LEU A 197 -0.91 -20.28 23.95
N GLU A 198 -0.75 -20.26 25.30
CA GLU A 198 -0.86 -21.42 26.19
C GLU A 198 -2.30 -21.94 26.27
N GLU A 199 -3.30 -21.07 26.32
CA GLU A 199 -4.73 -21.43 26.36
C GLU A 199 -5.23 -22.10 25.06
N GLY A 200 -4.62 -21.80 23.91
CA GLY A 200 -4.83 -22.49 22.64
C GLY A 200 -6.20 -22.22 21.96
N ASN A 201 -7.08 -21.40 22.55
CA ASN A 201 -8.39 -21.03 22.00
C ASN A 201 -8.40 -19.66 21.32
N TYR A 202 -7.23 -19.12 20.97
CA TYR A 202 -7.07 -17.82 20.31
C TYR A 202 -6.58 -17.98 18.88
N LEU A 203 -6.98 -17.02 18.02
CA LEU A 203 -6.43 -16.82 16.69
C LEU A 203 -5.92 -15.38 16.58
N TRP A 204 -4.86 -15.15 15.78
CA TRP A 204 -4.50 -13.81 15.36
C TRP A 204 -5.53 -13.26 14.37
N ASN A 205 -5.91 -12.00 14.52
CA ASN A 205 -6.72 -11.31 13.54
C ASN A 205 -5.93 -11.10 12.24
N ALA A 206 -6.38 -11.71 11.16
CA ALA A 206 -5.76 -11.52 9.84
C ALA A 206 -6.14 -10.18 9.18
N GLY A 207 -7.01 -9.35 9.78
CA GLY A 207 -7.48 -8.11 9.19
C GLY A 207 -8.30 -8.31 7.90
N ILE A 208 -8.93 -9.48 7.75
CA ILE A 208 -9.78 -9.85 6.62
C ILE A 208 -11.20 -10.04 7.14
N PHE A 209 -12.15 -9.29 6.55
CA PHE A 209 -13.54 -9.29 7.00
C PHE A 209 -14.48 -9.58 5.82
N SER A 210 -15.63 -10.22 6.12
CA SER A 210 -16.72 -10.38 5.16
C SER A 210 -18.04 -10.11 5.86
N LEU A 211 -18.86 -9.20 5.32
CA LEU A 211 -20.13 -8.80 5.89
C LEU A 211 -21.02 -8.14 4.84
N LYS A 212 -22.34 -8.11 5.08
CA LYS A 212 -23.23 -7.30 4.24
C LYS A 212 -22.91 -5.82 4.35
N ASN A 213 -23.00 -5.10 3.23
CA ASN A 213 -22.73 -3.66 3.18
C ASN A 213 -23.65 -2.88 4.13
N GLU A 214 -24.93 -3.21 4.16
CA GLU A 214 -25.90 -2.59 5.05
C GLU A 214 -25.56 -2.82 6.52
N ILE A 215 -25.10 -4.02 6.89
CA ILE A 215 -24.69 -4.33 8.27
C ILE A 215 -23.53 -3.42 8.69
N TRP A 216 -22.53 -3.23 7.81
CA TRP A 216 -21.42 -2.32 8.13
C TRP A 216 -21.90 -0.89 8.32
N LEU A 217 -22.72 -0.38 7.40
CA LEU A 217 -23.28 0.97 7.52
C LEU A 217 -24.05 1.17 8.83
N ASN A 218 -24.89 0.19 9.21
CA ASN A 218 -25.69 0.23 10.44
C ASN A 218 -24.80 0.21 11.69
N LEU A 219 -23.80 -0.68 11.75
CA LEU A 219 -22.88 -0.80 12.87
C LEU A 219 -22.03 0.46 13.05
N PHE A 220 -21.46 0.99 11.95
CA PHE A 220 -20.65 2.19 12.00
C PHE A 220 -21.49 3.41 12.40
N ASN A 221 -22.70 3.56 11.87
CA ASN A 221 -23.62 4.65 12.27
C ASN A 221 -23.99 4.53 13.76
N LYS A 222 -24.16 3.30 14.30
CA LYS A 222 -24.47 3.07 15.71
C LYS A 222 -23.30 3.46 16.62
N PHE A 223 -22.07 3.04 16.30
CA PHE A 223 -20.94 3.17 17.21
C PHE A 223 -20.08 4.40 16.98
N GLU A 224 -20.12 4.97 15.76
CA GLU A 224 -19.27 6.06 15.30
C GLU A 224 -20.12 7.19 14.67
N LYS A 225 -21.28 7.50 15.26
CA LYS A 225 -22.29 8.43 14.69
C LYS A 225 -21.71 9.74 14.17
N SER A 226 -20.87 10.42 14.96
CA SER A 226 -20.25 11.69 14.55
C SER A 226 -19.33 11.53 13.33
N ASN A 227 -18.51 10.45 13.30
CA ASN A 227 -17.67 10.14 12.14
C ASN A 227 -18.51 9.81 10.91
N ALA A 228 -19.60 9.05 11.08
CA ALA A 228 -20.51 8.68 9.99
C ALA A 228 -21.15 9.92 9.36
N GLU A 229 -21.63 10.87 10.16
CA GLU A 229 -22.21 12.14 9.68
C GLU A 229 -21.19 12.96 8.87
N LEU A 230 -19.96 13.11 9.38
CA LEU A 230 -18.88 13.83 8.70
C LEU A 230 -18.48 13.16 7.36
N ILE A 231 -18.37 11.82 7.35
CA ILE A 231 -18.03 11.08 6.13
C ILE A 231 -19.16 11.15 5.12
N ASN A 232 -20.44 11.03 5.54
CA ASN A 232 -21.59 11.18 4.67
C ASN A 232 -21.62 12.58 4.01
N ASN A 233 -21.37 13.64 4.79
CA ASN A 233 -21.31 15.01 4.27
C ASN A 233 -20.15 15.21 3.28
N SER A 234 -18.99 14.63 3.59
CA SER A 234 -17.83 14.62 2.71
C SER A 234 -18.11 13.87 1.40
N TRP A 235 -18.77 12.71 1.49
CA TRP A 235 -19.12 11.88 0.33
C TRP A 235 -20.19 12.49 -0.55
N LYS A 236 -21.18 13.17 0.00
CA LYS A 236 -22.20 13.93 -0.78
C LYS A 236 -21.57 14.98 -1.69
N LYS A 237 -20.47 15.59 -1.26
CA LYS A 237 -19.71 16.64 -2.00
C LYS A 237 -18.50 16.07 -2.76
N LYS A 238 -18.47 14.75 -3.00
CA LYS A 238 -17.36 14.09 -3.70
C LYS A 238 -17.19 14.59 -5.12
N ILE A 239 -15.95 14.55 -5.59
CA ILE A 239 -15.59 14.85 -6.99
C ILE A 239 -15.06 13.58 -7.63
N PHE A 240 -15.56 13.27 -8.82
CA PHE A 240 -15.02 12.21 -9.66
C PHE A 240 -14.15 12.81 -10.76
N ASP A 241 -12.98 12.21 -10.97
CA ASP A 241 -12.22 12.37 -12.21
C ASP A 241 -12.07 11.00 -12.90
N ASN A 242 -11.21 10.92 -13.95
CA ASN A 242 -11.11 9.71 -14.78
C ASN A 242 -10.92 8.41 -14.00
N HIS A 243 -10.08 8.43 -12.95
CA HIS A 243 -9.70 7.23 -12.19
C HIS A 243 -9.98 7.33 -10.70
N PHE A 244 -10.36 8.49 -10.19
CA PHE A 244 -10.40 8.75 -8.75
C PHE A 244 -11.76 9.28 -8.28
N ALA A 245 -12.11 8.89 -7.06
CA ALA A 245 -13.20 9.46 -6.29
C ALA A 245 -12.61 10.19 -5.08
N ARG A 246 -12.85 11.50 -4.99
CA ARG A 246 -12.33 12.36 -3.90
C ARG A 246 -13.45 12.82 -3.01
N PRO A 247 -13.54 12.36 -1.76
CA PRO A 247 -14.38 12.97 -0.74
C PRO A 247 -13.99 14.43 -0.50
N ASN A 248 -14.93 15.26 -0.04
CA ASN A 248 -14.62 16.65 0.28
C ASN A 248 -13.64 16.73 1.45
N LYS A 249 -12.51 17.42 1.24
CA LYS A 249 -11.42 17.51 2.21
C LYS A 249 -11.83 18.18 3.52
N ASN A 250 -12.57 19.30 3.45
CA ASN A 250 -12.91 20.10 4.63
C ASN A 250 -13.78 19.34 5.64
N ASP A 251 -14.67 18.49 5.16
CA ASP A 251 -15.51 17.64 6.01
C ASP A 251 -14.73 16.41 6.50
N PHE A 252 -13.94 15.77 5.61
CA PHE A 252 -13.18 14.57 5.95
C PHE A 252 -12.05 14.82 6.95
N ASP A 253 -11.40 15.97 6.90
CA ASP A 253 -10.30 16.30 7.85
C ASP A 253 -10.77 16.35 9.31
N LYS A 254 -12.07 16.60 9.55
CA LYS A 254 -12.69 16.62 10.89
C LYS A 254 -12.95 15.21 11.44
N VAL A 255 -12.91 14.17 10.60
CA VAL A 255 -13.11 12.76 11.01
C VAL A 255 -12.01 12.34 11.97
N LYS A 256 -12.39 11.72 13.08
CA LYS A 256 -11.43 11.16 14.04
C LYS A 256 -10.90 9.81 13.53
N PRO A 257 -9.57 9.58 13.55
CA PRO A 257 -8.99 8.31 13.14
C PRO A 257 -9.45 7.18 14.05
N ASN A 258 -9.92 6.05 13.48
CA ASN A 258 -10.23 4.85 14.22
C ASN A 258 -10.02 3.59 13.36
N SER A 259 -9.63 2.47 13.97
CA SER A 259 -9.55 1.17 13.26
C SER A 259 -10.91 0.47 13.23
N ILE A 260 -11.11 -0.44 12.28
CA ILE A 260 -12.28 -1.32 12.21
C ILE A 260 -12.46 -2.05 13.54
N ASP A 261 -11.35 -2.51 14.11
CA ASP A 261 -11.31 -3.30 15.34
C ASP A 261 -11.91 -2.53 16.52
N TYR A 262 -11.38 -1.35 16.84
CA TYR A 262 -11.86 -0.49 17.93
C TYR A 262 -13.21 0.17 17.65
N ALA A 263 -13.46 0.54 16.40
CA ALA A 263 -14.69 1.23 16.02
C ALA A 263 -15.92 0.32 16.15
N VAL A 264 -15.79 -0.94 15.72
CA VAL A 264 -16.94 -1.85 15.56
C VAL A 264 -16.69 -3.23 16.16
N ILE A 265 -15.58 -3.92 15.84
CA ILE A 265 -15.42 -5.35 16.14
C ILE A 265 -15.45 -5.63 17.65
N GLU A 266 -14.75 -4.86 18.45
CA GLU A 266 -14.78 -5.01 19.93
C GLU A 266 -16.14 -4.73 20.53
N LYS A 267 -16.99 -3.92 19.87
CA LYS A 267 -18.31 -3.49 20.38
C LYS A 267 -19.48 -4.35 19.90
N ILE A 268 -19.26 -5.21 18.90
CA ILE A 268 -20.33 -5.93 18.20
C ILE A 268 -21.04 -6.97 19.09
N GLN A 269 -20.39 -7.46 20.13
CA GLN A 269 -20.97 -8.47 21.04
C GLN A 269 -22.31 -8.05 21.64
N ASN A 270 -22.55 -6.74 21.77
CA ASN A 270 -23.79 -6.17 22.30
C ASN A 270 -24.81 -5.86 21.19
N CYS A 271 -24.69 -6.48 20.03
CA CYS A 271 -25.57 -6.28 18.89
C CYS A 271 -26.30 -7.55 18.50
N LYS A 272 -27.33 -7.40 17.66
CA LYS A 272 -28.10 -8.54 17.10
C LYS A 272 -27.29 -9.40 16.11
N TYR A 273 -26.14 -8.91 15.62
CA TYR A 273 -25.33 -9.61 14.62
C TYR A 273 -24.29 -10.51 15.30
N GLU A 274 -24.19 -11.76 14.83
CA GLU A 274 -23.20 -12.70 15.32
C GLU A 274 -21.83 -12.41 14.70
N LEU A 275 -20.80 -12.29 15.55
CA LEU A 275 -19.41 -12.24 15.11
C LEU A 275 -18.87 -13.66 14.99
N ALA A 276 -18.52 -14.07 13.78
CA ALA A 276 -18.01 -15.40 13.45
C ALA A 276 -16.53 -15.33 13.03
N VAL A 277 -15.72 -16.29 13.44
CA VAL A 277 -14.33 -16.42 12.98
C VAL A 277 -14.15 -17.70 12.16
N LEU A 278 -13.50 -17.55 11.00
CA LEU A 278 -13.02 -18.65 10.17
C LEU A 278 -11.50 -18.79 10.34
N SER A 279 -11.05 -20.00 10.68
CA SER A 279 -9.63 -20.31 10.74
C SER A 279 -9.02 -20.33 9.33
N LEU A 280 -8.00 -19.50 9.11
CA LEU A 280 -7.31 -19.33 7.84
C LEU A 280 -5.99 -20.11 7.84
N LYS A 281 -5.98 -21.30 7.24
CA LYS A 281 -4.82 -22.21 7.16
C LYS A 281 -4.08 -22.10 5.81
N CYS A 282 -3.79 -20.88 5.37
CA CYS A 282 -3.23 -20.64 4.03
C CYS A 282 -1.75 -20.19 4.02
N GLY A 283 -1.09 -20.17 5.17
CA GLY A 283 0.23 -19.54 5.31
C GLY A 283 0.08 -18.04 5.05
N TRP A 284 -0.33 -17.32 6.06
CA TRP A 284 -0.54 -15.87 6.03
C TRP A 284 0.58 -15.13 6.76
N SER A 285 0.95 -13.97 6.23
CA SER A 285 1.84 -13.00 6.88
C SER A 285 1.43 -11.58 6.53
N ASP A 286 1.51 -10.67 7.51
CA ASP A 286 1.33 -9.24 7.26
C ASP A 286 2.58 -8.59 6.67
N LEU A 287 3.71 -9.31 6.53
CA LEU A 287 5.00 -8.79 6.07
C LEU A 287 5.43 -7.51 6.81
N GLY A 288 5.07 -7.39 8.08
CA GLY A 288 5.21 -6.16 8.86
C GLY A 288 6.64 -5.88 9.33
N THR A 289 7.52 -6.86 9.31
CA THR A 289 8.90 -6.78 9.84
C THR A 289 9.89 -7.49 8.92
N TRP A 290 11.17 -7.21 9.11
CA TRP A 290 12.25 -7.90 8.40
C TRP A 290 12.30 -9.40 8.72
N GLY A 291 11.94 -9.78 9.96
CA GLY A 291 11.79 -11.19 10.35
C GLY A 291 10.71 -11.90 9.54
N ALA A 292 9.54 -11.30 9.40
CA ALA A 292 8.46 -11.87 8.60
C ALA A 292 8.84 -12.03 7.10
N ILE A 293 9.65 -11.14 6.55
CA ILE A 293 10.19 -11.29 5.18
C ILE A 293 11.15 -12.47 5.10
N LYS A 294 12.01 -12.67 6.10
CA LYS A 294 12.91 -13.81 6.17
C LYS A 294 12.14 -15.15 6.20
N GLU A 295 11.11 -15.25 7.06
CA GLU A 295 10.31 -16.46 7.26
C GLU A 295 9.57 -16.96 6.00
N ILE A 296 9.17 -16.08 5.09
CA ILE A 296 8.45 -16.45 3.87
C ILE A 296 9.36 -16.87 2.71
N ASN A 297 10.66 -16.66 2.85
CA ASN A 297 11.65 -16.92 1.80
C ASN A 297 12.46 -18.18 2.08
N HIS A 298 13.16 -18.66 1.06
CA HIS A 298 14.06 -19.81 1.20
C HIS A 298 15.34 -19.40 1.95
N LEU A 299 15.68 -20.14 2.99
CA LEU A 299 16.90 -19.94 3.79
C LEU A 299 17.97 -20.95 3.40
N ASP A 300 19.24 -20.56 3.54
CA ASP A 300 20.35 -21.48 3.38
C ASP A 300 20.49 -22.44 4.59
N LYS A 301 21.45 -23.37 4.54
CA LYS A 301 21.70 -24.37 5.61
C LYS A 301 22.12 -23.75 6.95
N HIS A 302 22.54 -22.50 6.97
CA HIS A 302 22.92 -21.73 8.17
C HIS A 302 21.82 -20.75 8.60
N ASN A 303 20.59 -20.92 8.07
CA ASN A 303 19.43 -20.09 8.37
C ASN A 303 19.62 -18.61 7.95
N ASN A 304 20.39 -18.36 6.88
CA ASN A 304 20.51 -17.01 6.31
C ASN A 304 19.50 -16.82 5.16
N TYR A 305 19.00 -15.59 5.03
CA TYR A 305 18.30 -15.12 3.82
C TYR A 305 19.23 -14.18 3.06
N ILE A 306 19.58 -14.54 1.85
CA ILE A 306 20.50 -13.79 1.00
C ILE A 306 19.82 -13.42 -0.30
N LYS A 307 19.88 -12.14 -0.70
CA LYS A 307 19.27 -11.65 -1.93
C LYS A 307 20.13 -10.57 -2.60
N GLY A 308 20.25 -10.65 -3.92
CA GLY A 308 21.00 -9.68 -4.74
C GLY A 308 22.49 -9.98 -4.81
N GLU A 309 23.30 -8.96 -5.10
CA GLU A 309 24.76 -9.08 -5.25
C GLU A 309 25.41 -9.21 -3.86
N VAL A 310 25.52 -10.45 -3.35
CA VAL A 310 26.04 -10.74 -2.01
C VAL A 310 27.01 -11.91 -2.05
N VAL A 311 28.19 -11.74 -1.47
CA VAL A 311 29.12 -12.83 -1.12
C VAL A 311 29.06 -13.03 0.38
N SER A 312 28.67 -14.23 0.82
CA SER A 312 28.41 -14.58 2.22
C SER A 312 29.30 -15.73 2.66
N ILE A 313 30.14 -15.52 3.69
CA ILE A 313 31.06 -16.50 4.22
C ILE A 313 30.87 -16.58 5.75
N ASP A 314 30.65 -17.77 6.29
CA ASP A 314 30.54 -18.06 7.74
C ASP A 314 29.48 -17.19 8.47
N ASN A 315 28.40 -16.84 7.78
CA ASN A 315 27.28 -16.11 8.39
C ASN A 315 26.24 -17.09 8.92
N VAL A 316 25.61 -16.76 10.05
CA VAL A 316 24.58 -17.58 10.71
C VAL A 316 23.39 -16.71 11.07
N ASN A 317 22.17 -17.22 10.80
CA ASN A 317 20.88 -16.59 11.14
C ASN A 317 20.77 -15.14 10.71
N SER A 318 21.40 -14.78 9.60
CA SER A 318 21.50 -13.40 9.13
C SER A 318 20.61 -13.13 7.92
N HIS A 319 20.22 -11.86 7.71
CA HIS A 319 19.38 -11.44 6.60
C HIS A 319 20.12 -10.35 5.82
N ILE A 320 20.66 -10.69 4.65
CA ILE A 320 21.55 -9.81 3.88
C ILE A 320 20.96 -9.59 2.50
N MET A 321 20.59 -8.35 2.19
CA MET A 321 19.97 -7.98 0.92
C MET A 321 20.65 -6.78 0.28
N SER A 322 21.13 -6.95 -0.95
CA SER A 322 21.43 -5.86 -1.86
C SER A 322 20.21 -5.63 -2.77
N LEU A 323 19.51 -4.53 -2.56
CA LEU A 323 18.35 -4.12 -3.36
C LEU A 323 18.73 -3.12 -4.46
N ASP A 324 20.00 -2.80 -4.53
CA ASP A 324 20.66 -2.06 -5.58
C ASP A 324 21.69 -2.98 -6.30
N LYS A 325 22.54 -2.42 -7.09
CA LYS A 325 23.60 -3.18 -7.79
C LYS A 325 24.93 -3.22 -7.03
N LYS A 326 24.96 -2.82 -5.76
CA LYS A 326 26.19 -2.81 -4.98
C LYS A 326 26.50 -4.23 -4.48
N MET A 327 27.77 -4.64 -4.60
CA MET A 327 28.24 -5.88 -4.01
C MET A 327 28.33 -5.73 -2.48
N ILE A 328 27.74 -6.67 -1.74
CA ILE A 328 27.90 -6.79 -0.29
C ILE A 328 28.80 -8.00 0.00
N GLY A 329 29.97 -7.78 0.58
CA GLY A 329 30.77 -8.81 1.21
C GLY A 329 30.38 -8.93 2.68
N ALA A 330 29.98 -10.12 3.13
CA ALA A 330 29.57 -10.38 4.52
C ALA A 330 30.29 -11.64 5.04
N MET A 331 31.01 -11.51 6.16
CA MET A 331 31.80 -12.60 6.72
C MET A 331 31.66 -12.65 8.24
N GLY A 332 31.42 -13.85 8.79
CA GLY A 332 31.43 -14.12 10.23
C GLY A 332 30.32 -13.44 11.02
N LEU A 333 29.21 -13.07 10.38
CA LEU A 333 28.09 -12.37 11.02
C LEU A 333 27.12 -13.37 11.66
N LYS A 334 26.56 -13.01 12.81
CA LYS A 334 25.53 -13.79 13.50
C LYS A 334 24.38 -12.88 13.94
N ASP A 335 23.15 -13.32 13.64
CA ASP A 335 21.91 -12.61 14.03
C ASP A 335 21.84 -11.16 13.51
N ILE A 336 22.34 -10.88 12.32
CA ILE A 336 22.45 -9.54 11.73
C ILE A 336 21.51 -9.38 10.54
N VAL A 337 20.93 -8.19 10.42
CA VAL A 337 20.22 -7.71 9.25
C VAL A 337 21.05 -6.64 8.54
N VAL A 338 21.35 -6.85 7.27
CA VAL A 338 22.04 -5.89 6.38
C VAL A 338 21.16 -5.67 5.15
N ILE A 339 20.62 -4.48 4.99
CA ILE A 339 19.78 -4.12 3.84
C ILE A 339 20.36 -2.90 3.15
N SER A 340 20.79 -3.06 1.91
CA SER A 340 21.32 -1.97 1.07
C SER A 340 20.28 -1.53 0.04
N THR A 341 20.07 -0.22 -0.06
CA THR A 341 19.32 0.45 -1.12
C THR A 341 20.20 1.50 -1.80
N ASN A 342 19.74 2.10 -2.90
CA ASN A 342 20.52 3.10 -3.63
C ASN A 342 21.00 4.29 -2.77
N ASP A 343 20.29 4.59 -1.68
CA ASP A 343 20.45 5.81 -0.89
C ASP A 343 20.63 5.57 0.63
N ALA A 344 20.52 4.34 1.11
CA ALA A 344 20.67 4.05 2.53
C ALA A 344 21.03 2.58 2.79
N ILE A 345 21.72 2.33 3.89
CA ILE A 345 22.03 0.97 4.38
C ILE A 345 21.52 0.86 5.83
N LEU A 346 20.80 -0.20 6.11
CA LEU A 346 20.47 -0.63 7.48
C LEU A 346 21.40 -1.75 7.89
N VAL A 347 22.04 -1.61 9.04
CA VAL A 347 22.75 -2.69 9.75
C VAL A 347 22.17 -2.75 11.15
N ALA A 348 21.63 -3.89 11.55
CA ALA A 348 21.00 -4.04 12.86
C ALA A 348 21.11 -5.49 13.34
N ASN A 349 21.13 -5.71 14.65
CA ASN A 349 20.91 -7.01 15.22
C ASN A 349 19.42 -7.40 15.14
N ASN A 350 19.10 -8.66 14.85
CA ASN A 350 17.74 -9.17 14.75
C ASN A 350 16.91 -8.85 16.00
N SER A 351 17.50 -8.93 17.21
CA SER A 351 16.83 -8.65 18.49
C SER A 351 16.47 -7.17 18.70
N LYS A 352 16.99 -6.26 17.85
CA LYS A 352 16.79 -4.80 17.96
C LYS A 352 15.89 -4.22 16.87
N LEU A 353 15.32 -5.04 16.01
CA LEU A 353 14.46 -4.58 14.92
C LEU A 353 13.16 -3.93 15.41
N ASP A 354 12.66 -4.31 16.57
CA ASP A 354 11.47 -3.67 17.17
C ASP A 354 11.74 -2.22 17.56
N ASP A 355 13.00 -1.87 17.86
CA ASP A 355 13.46 -0.53 18.18
C ASP A 355 13.76 0.34 16.94
N LEU A 356 13.53 -0.15 15.73
CA LEU A 356 13.81 0.57 14.47
C LEU A 356 13.21 1.98 14.45
N LYS A 357 12.07 2.19 15.08
CA LYS A 357 11.44 3.52 15.19
C LYS A 357 12.33 4.55 15.88
N ILE A 358 13.17 4.13 16.82
CA ILE A 358 14.11 5.02 17.54
C ILE A 358 15.21 5.47 16.58
N LEU A 359 15.78 4.52 15.81
CA LEU A 359 16.76 4.82 14.77
C LEU A 359 16.19 5.80 13.72
N LEU A 360 14.97 5.57 13.25
CA LEU A 360 14.31 6.43 12.26
C LEU A 360 14.09 7.86 12.77
N LYS A 361 13.78 8.04 14.05
CA LYS A 361 13.74 9.39 14.66
C LYS A 361 15.09 10.09 14.59
N GLY A 362 16.18 9.37 14.85
CA GLY A 362 17.55 9.89 14.73
C GLY A 362 17.92 10.30 13.31
N ILE A 363 17.60 9.42 12.33
CA ILE A 363 17.81 9.70 10.90
C ILE A 363 17.00 10.93 10.47
N GLY A 364 15.73 11.02 10.89
CA GLY A 364 14.86 12.13 10.51
C GLY A 364 15.33 13.51 11.01
N LYS A 365 16.09 13.56 12.11
CA LYS A 365 16.75 14.79 12.59
C LYS A 365 17.90 15.23 11.70
N LYS A 366 18.63 14.28 11.10
CA LYS A 366 19.78 14.55 10.20
C LYS A 366 19.35 14.73 8.76
N ASN A 367 18.47 13.87 8.28
CA ASN A 367 18.00 13.87 6.88
C ASN A 367 16.58 13.33 6.78
N LYS A 368 15.61 14.24 6.80
CA LYS A 368 14.17 13.91 6.74
C LYS A 368 13.77 13.32 5.37
N SER A 369 14.47 13.64 4.30
CA SER A 369 14.13 13.15 2.94
C SER A 369 14.28 11.63 2.86
N LEU A 370 15.29 11.04 3.52
CA LEU A 370 15.48 9.57 3.57
C LEU A 370 14.34 8.78 4.23
N LEU A 371 13.48 9.44 4.99
CA LEU A 371 12.28 8.81 5.55
C LEU A 371 11.09 8.89 4.60
N ASN A 372 11.08 9.91 3.74
CA ASN A 372 9.95 10.20 2.87
C ASN A 372 10.07 9.55 1.51
N ASP A 373 11.22 9.69 0.87
CA ASP A 373 11.42 9.32 -0.52
C ASP A 373 12.67 8.44 -0.69
N HIS A 374 12.62 7.61 -1.72
CA HIS A 374 13.81 7.01 -2.30
C HIS A 374 14.50 8.01 -3.22
N ARG A 375 15.76 7.76 -3.55
CA ARG A 375 16.47 8.45 -4.62
C ARG A 375 15.70 8.38 -5.95
N LYS A 376 15.07 7.21 -6.21
CA LYS A 376 14.14 7.00 -7.34
C LYS A 376 12.72 7.38 -6.93
N VAL A 377 12.13 8.36 -7.61
CA VAL A 377 10.82 8.91 -7.29
C VAL A 377 9.84 8.67 -8.44
N PHE A 378 8.69 8.03 -8.13
CA PHE A 378 7.65 7.75 -9.10
C PHE A 378 6.73 8.97 -9.29
N ARG A 379 6.31 9.20 -10.54
CA ARG A 379 5.44 10.29 -10.98
C ARG A 379 4.38 9.74 -11.96
N PRO A 380 3.30 10.46 -12.22
CA PRO A 380 2.28 10.01 -13.19
C PRO A 380 2.86 9.69 -14.57
N TRP A 381 3.79 10.51 -15.01
CA TRP A 381 4.44 10.40 -16.31
C TRP A 381 5.59 9.36 -16.37
N GLY A 382 5.97 8.76 -15.26
CA GLY A 382 7.07 7.80 -15.19
C GLY A 382 7.83 7.88 -13.87
N TRP A 383 9.14 8.07 -13.91
CA TRP A 383 9.96 8.22 -12.70
C TRP A 383 11.26 8.97 -13.02
N TYR A 384 11.87 9.51 -12.00
CA TYR A 384 13.25 9.98 -12.05
C TYR A 384 14.08 9.35 -10.93
N ASP A 385 15.38 9.21 -11.18
CA ASP A 385 16.38 8.74 -10.22
C ASP A 385 17.48 9.81 -10.13
N GLU A 386 17.70 10.36 -8.92
CA GLU A 386 18.77 11.32 -8.66
C GLU A 386 20.08 10.57 -8.56
N LEU A 387 20.91 10.64 -9.60
CA LEU A 387 22.14 9.86 -9.71
C LEU A 387 23.26 10.42 -8.85
N ASP A 388 23.42 11.74 -8.88
CA ASP A 388 24.46 12.46 -8.17
C ASP A 388 24.03 13.90 -7.90
N SER A 389 24.56 14.51 -6.84
CA SER A 389 24.30 15.92 -6.52
C SER A 389 25.48 16.53 -5.73
N GLY A 390 25.79 17.78 -6.04
CA GLY A 390 26.78 18.60 -5.35
C GLY A 390 26.23 19.99 -5.09
N ASP A 391 27.12 20.90 -4.66
CA ASP A 391 26.74 22.25 -4.22
C ASP A 391 25.95 23.04 -5.30
N LYS A 392 26.37 22.95 -6.57
CA LYS A 392 25.76 23.70 -7.68
C LYS A 392 25.26 22.83 -8.83
N PHE A 393 25.20 21.52 -8.68
CA PHE A 393 24.69 20.61 -9.69
C PHE A 393 23.87 19.48 -9.12
N LYS A 394 23.00 18.94 -9.97
CA LYS A 394 22.22 17.73 -9.71
C LYS A 394 22.01 16.98 -11.02
N THR A 395 22.26 15.66 -11.01
CA THR A 395 22.05 14.81 -12.18
C THR A 395 20.89 13.86 -11.92
N LYS A 396 19.96 13.78 -12.86
CA LYS A 396 18.82 12.89 -12.82
C LYS A 396 18.74 12.02 -14.08
N ARG A 397 18.38 10.75 -13.89
CA ARG A 397 17.87 9.90 -14.95
C ARG A 397 16.35 9.98 -14.95
N ILE A 398 15.76 10.32 -16.07
CA ILE A 398 14.31 10.50 -16.21
C ILE A 398 13.79 9.47 -17.23
N HIS A 399 12.78 8.69 -16.81
CA HIS A 399 12.03 7.78 -17.66
C HIS A 399 10.62 8.29 -17.85
N VAL A 400 10.20 8.49 -19.10
CA VAL A 400 8.86 8.96 -19.43
C VAL A 400 8.08 7.85 -20.12
N LYS A 401 6.92 7.47 -19.55
CA LYS A 401 6.03 6.45 -20.11
C LYS A 401 5.59 6.80 -21.53
N PRO A 402 5.18 5.81 -22.34
CA PRO A 402 4.54 6.06 -23.64
C PRO A 402 3.39 7.05 -23.50
N LYS A 403 3.24 7.96 -24.46
CA LYS A 403 2.13 8.94 -24.54
C LYS A 403 1.98 9.81 -23.28
N SER A 404 3.07 10.08 -22.60
CA SER A 404 3.09 10.85 -21.36
C SER A 404 3.99 12.08 -21.47
N SER A 405 3.75 13.07 -20.62
CA SER A 405 4.50 14.32 -20.61
C SER A 405 4.77 14.83 -19.19
N LEU A 406 5.86 15.56 -19.01
CA LEU A 406 6.06 16.38 -17.84
C LEU A 406 5.12 17.61 -17.89
N SER A 407 4.95 18.32 -16.77
CA SER A 407 4.23 19.60 -16.74
C SER A 407 4.95 20.67 -17.60
N LEU A 408 4.22 21.63 -18.12
CA LEU A 408 4.83 22.87 -18.61
C LEU A 408 5.31 23.65 -17.39
N GLN A 409 6.62 23.89 -17.29
CA GLN A 409 7.27 24.45 -16.11
C GLN A 409 8.40 25.41 -16.44
N SER A 410 8.80 26.21 -15.46
CA SER A 410 10.02 27.03 -15.51
C SER A 410 10.72 27.05 -14.15
N HIS A 411 12.01 27.40 -14.15
CA HIS A 411 12.86 27.49 -12.98
C HIS A 411 13.52 28.87 -12.90
N MET A 412 13.51 29.49 -11.72
CA MET A 412 14.08 30.82 -11.53
C MET A 412 15.61 30.76 -11.37
N PHE A 413 16.11 29.76 -10.65
CA PHE A 413 17.49 29.75 -10.15
C PHE A 413 18.37 28.68 -10.80
N ARG A 414 17.80 27.76 -11.58
CA ARG A 414 18.55 26.70 -12.26
C ARG A 414 18.33 26.67 -13.75
N SER A 415 19.34 26.18 -14.47
CA SER A 415 19.30 25.78 -15.89
C SER A 415 19.42 24.25 -15.97
N GLU A 416 19.04 23.67 -17.12
CA GLU A 416 19.08 22.24 -17.32
C GLU A 416 19.70 21.88 -18.66
N HIS A 417 20.46 20.78 -18.70
CA HIS A 417 20.91 20.11 -19.91
C HIS A 417 20.25 18.76 -20.00
N TRP A 418 19.60 18.47 -21.11
CA TRP A 418 18.97 17.20 -21.38
C TRP A 418 19.66 16.44 -22.48
N VAL A 419 20.01 15.18 -22.26
CA VAL A 419 20.58 14.26 -23.25
C VAL A 419 19.63 13.08 -23.40
N VAL A 420 19.19 12.80 -24.63
CA VAL A 420 18.33 11.64 -24.91
C VAL A 420 19.19 10.39 -24.99
N ILE A 421 18.90 9.42 -24.10
CA ILE A 421 19.62 8.14 -24.04
C ILE A 421 18.90 7.08 -24.86
N LYS A 422 17.53 7.11 -24.83
CA LYS A 422 16.72 6.12 -25.56
C LYS A 422 15.39 6.73 -25.98
N GLY A 423 15.01 6.50 -27.23
CA GLY A 423 13.74 6.94 -27.78
C GLY A 423 13.79 8.31 -28.46
N LYS A 424 12.64 8.96 -28.58
CA LYS A 424 12.50 10.31 -29.17
C LYS A 424 11.79 11.24 -28.21
N ALA A 425 12.39 12.35 -27.90
CA ALA A 425 11.88 13.38 -27.02
C ALA A 425 11.30 14.54 -27.83
N THR A 426 10.03 14.87 -27.65
CA THR A 426 9.46 16.12 -28.14
C THR A 426 9.65 17.17 -27.06
N ILE A 427 10.37 18.26 -27.39
CA ILE A 427 10.68 19.34 -26.49
C ILE A 427 9.87 20.58 -26.87
N PHE A 428 9.21 21.16 -25.87
CA PHE A 428 8.67 22.52 -25.95
C PHE A 428 9.59 23.41 -25.13
N LEU A 429 10.14 24.44 -25.75
CA LEU A 429 11.00 25.44 -25.11
C LEU A 429 10.57 26.83 -25.55
N ASP A 430 9.92 27.57 -24.64
CA ASP A 430 9.26 28.83 -24.90
C ASP A 430 8.28 28.69 -26.11
N ASN A 431 8.53 29.38 -27.20
CA ASN A 431 7.72 29.34 -28.43
C ASN A 431 8.20 28.28 -29.45
N LYS A 432 9.25 27.51 -29.12
CA LYS A 432 9.84 26.53 -30.04
C LYS A 432 9.35 25.13 -29.70
N LYS A 433 9.13 24.30 -30.72
CA LYS A 433 8.88 22.88 -30.63
C LYS A 433 9.84 22.15 -31.55
N PHE A 434 10.58 21.18 -31.02
CA PHE A 434 11.51 20.35 -31.78
C PHE A 434 11.62 18.95 -31.22
N ILE A 435 12.22 18.05 -31.96
CA ILE A 435 12.39 16.64 -31.57
C ILE A 435 13.87 16.37 -31.40
N LEU A 436 14.23 15.69 -30.32
CA LEU A 436 15.54 15.12 -30.07
C LEU A 436 15.50 13.60 -30.21
N LYS A 437 16.46 13.05 -30.93
CA LYS A 437 16.71 11.61 -31.07
C LYS A 437 17.75 11.15 -30.05
N GLU A 438 18.03 9.85 -30.03
CA GLU A 438 19.13 9.28 -29.23
C GLU A 438 20.47 9.97 -29.55
N ASN A 439 21.26 10.25 -28.50
CA ASN A 439 22.52 11.00 -28.50
C ASN A 439 22.40 12.51 -28.83
N GLU A 440 21.20 13.03 -29.02
CA GLU A 440 21.01 14.48 -29.17
C GLU A 440 20.72 15.11 -27.80
N SER A 441 21.08 16.40 -27.66
CA SER A 441 20.94 17.15 -26.42
C SER A 441 20.40 18.55 -26.62
N THR A 442 19.93 19.17 -25.55
CA THR A 442 19.49 20.57 -25.54
C THR A 442 19.80 21.23 -24.22
N PHE A 443 19.96 22.56 -24.27
CA PHE A 443 20.09 23.43 -23.11
C PHE A 443 18.77 24.13 -22.83
N ILE A 444 18.33 24.12 -21.57
CA ILE A 444 17.15 24.81 -21.07
C ILE A 444 17.61 25.96 -20.17
N PRO A 445 17.52 27.23 -20.62
CA PRO A 445 17.89 28.37 -19.81
C PRO A 445 17.03 28.56 -18.58
N LYS A 446 17.56 29.27 -17.59
CA LYS A 446 16.76 29.77 -16.45
C LYS A 446 15.56 30.57 -16.97
N LYS A 447 14.42 30.47 -16.26
CA LYS A 447 13.17 31.19 -16.54
C LYS A 447 12.44 30.77 -17.82
N SER A 448 13.04 30.00 -18.73
CA SER A 448 12.38 29.50 -19.94
C SER A 448 11.28 28.49 -19.59
N LYS A 449 10.12 28.63 -20.23
CA LYS A 449 9.03 27.65 -20.14
C LYS A 449 9.37 26.44 -20.96
N HIS A 450 9.35 25.27 -20.38
CA HIS A 450 9.70 24.05 -21.08
C HIS A 450 8.85 22.86 -20.66
N ARG A 451 8.76 21.88 -21.56
CA ARG A 451 8.06 20.60 -21.35
C ARG A 451 8.76 19.49 -22.14
N LEU A 452 8.92 18.35 -21.50
CA LEU A 452 9.34 17.09 -22.11
C LEU A 452 8.11 16.22 -22.40
N VAL A 453 7.98 15.72 -23.63
CA VAL A 453 6.86 14.86 -24.06
C VAL A 453 7.39 13.61 -24.73
N ASN A 454 6.88 12.46 -24.35
CA ASN A 454 7.05 11.20 -25.04
C ASN A 454 5.81 10.90 -25.90
N ASN A 455 5.87 11.16 -27.20
CA ASN A 455 4.79 10.86 -28.14
C ASN A 455 4.85 9.43 -28.69
N GLU A 456 5.89 8.67 -28.36
CA GLU A 456 6.12 7.31 -28.86
C GLU A 456 5.33 6.26 -28.04
N ASN A 457 5.27 5.03 -28.58
CA ASN A 457 4.70 3.86 -27.89
C ASN A 457 5.72 3.10 -27.04
N LYS A 458 6.95 3.61 -26.96
CA LYS A 458 8.06 3.05 -26.17
C LYS A 458 8.47 4.03 -25.08
N MET A 459 9.15 3.54 -24.06
CA MET A 459 9.70 4.37 -22.99
C MET A 459 10.75 5.34 -23.56
N LEU A 460 10.72 6.58 -23.10
CA LEU A 460 11.76 7.58 -23.31
C LEU A 460 12.67 7.65 -22.10
N GLU A 461 13.96 7.69 -22.31
CA GLU A 461 14.96 7.86 -21.26
C GLU A 461 15.87 9.04 -21.57
N ILE A 462 16.03 9.94 -20.61
CA ILE A 462 16.96 11.08 -20.69
C ILE A 462 17.84 11.16 -19.45
N ILE A 463 19.02 11.75 -19.61
CA ILE A 463 19.83 12.28 -18.52
C ILE A 463 19.63 13.79 -18.46
N GLU A 464 19.30 14.29 -17.28
CA GLU A 464 19.17 15.70 -16.97
C GLU A 464 20.30 16.13 -16.04
N VAL A 465 21.02 17.16 -16.41
CA VAL A 465 21.98 17.84 -15.54
C VAL A 465 21.44 19.23 -15.22
N GLN A 466 21.11 19.44 -13.95
CA GLN A 466 20.66 20.74 -13.41
C GLN A 466 21.87 21.48 -12.86
N THR A 467 21.99 22.79 -13.15
CA THR A 467 23.04 23.64 -12.59
C THR A 467 22.46 24.97 -12.10
N GLY A 468 22.90 25.42 -10.92
CA GLY A 468 22.39 26.68 -10.33
C GLY A 468 22.53 26.77 -8.83
N ASN A 469 22.06 27.90 -8.27
CA ASN A 469 22.17 28.17 -6.84
C ASN A 469 21.01 27.60 -5.99
N ASN A 470 19.91 27.20 -6.63
CA ASN A 470 18.79 26.50 -5.97
C ASN A 470 18.31 25.36 -6.86
N LEU A 471 18.54 24.12 -6.44
CA LEU A 471 18.18 22.89 -7.13
C LEU A 471 17.00 22.19 -6.47
N SER A 472 16.28 22.89 -5.58
CA SER A 472 15.11 22.38 -4.88
C SER A 472 13.92 22.23 -5.84
N GLU A 473 13.07 21.22 -5.60
CA GLU A 473 11.79 21.05 -6.30
C GLU A 473 10.81 22.23 -6.04
N SER A 474 11.05 23.04 -5.01
CA SER A 474 10.27 24.26 -4.74
C SER A 474 10.53 25.39 -5.73
N ASP A 475 11.63 25.34 -6.53
CA ASP A 475 11.92 26.28 -7.62
C ASP A 475 11.07 26.02 -8.88
N ILE A 476 10.25 24.96 -8.90
CA ILE A 476 9.41 24.62 -10.06
C ILE A 476 8.12 25.47 -10.05
N LYS A 477 8.00 26.35 -11.03
CA LYS A 477 6.71 27.00 -11.35
C LYS A 477 6.02 26.23 -12.46
N ARG A 478 4.84 25.63 -12.17
CA ARG A 478 4.03 24.89 -13.13
C ARG A 478 2.95 25.79 -13.74
N PHE A 479 2.84 25.77 -15.07
CA PHE A 479 1.85 26.56 -15.82
C PHE A 479 0.68 25.69 -16.28
N ASP A 480 0.95 24.44 -16.64
CA ASP A 480 -0.04 23.46 -17.05
C ASP A 480 0.39 22.08 -16.54
N ASP A 481 -0.48 21.45 -15.78
CA ASP A 481 -0.25 20.13 -15.21
C ASP A 481 -1.46 19.22 -15.44
N VAL A 482 -1.40 18.44 -16.53
CA VAL A 482 -2.46 17.48 -16.92
C VAL A 482 -2.78 16.43 -15.84
N TYR A 483 -1.97 16.34 -14.78
CA TYR A 483 -2.13 15.40 -13.67
C TYR A 483 -2.72 16.04 -12.40
N GLY A 484 -3.10 17.33 -12.46
CA GLY A 484 -3.78 18.01 -11.35
C GLY A 484 -2.94 18.22 -10.08
N ARG A 485 -1.60 18.27 -10.20
CA ARG A 485 -0.71 18.60 -9.08
C ARG A 485 -0.68 20.11 -8.90
N LYS A 486 -1.54 20.67 -8.05
CA LYS A 486 -1.44 22.10 -7.74
C LYS A 486 -0.06 22.42 -7.19
N SER A 487 0.59 23.48 -7.69
CA SER A 487 1.73 24.11 -7.00
C SER A 487 1.28 24.48 -5.59
N LYS A 488 2.01 24.00 -4.58
CA LYS A 488 1.86 24.45 -3.19
C LYS A 488 2.20 25.92 -3.08
#